data_67f43f2e41937ca3de94ca72620bfe65
#
_entry.id   67f43f2e41937ca3de94ca72620bfe65
#
_cell.length_a   1.000
_cell.length_b   1.000
_cell.length_c   1.000
_cell.angle_alpha   90.00
_cell.angle_beta   90.00
_cell.angle_gamma   90.00
#
_symmetry.space_group_name_H-M   'P 1'
#
loop_
_entity.id
_entity.type
_entity.pdbx_description
1 polymer ?
#
loop_
_entity_poly.entity_id
_entity_poly.type
_entity_poly.pdbx_seq_one_letter_code
_entity_poly.pdbx_strand_id
1 'polypeptide(L)'
;MTGENYIVTRENGFLSVVQNRNYRTKDNKVHTEKCVFNIAGNVEGLKEGDILRADNLDFDLKRVKYTEDGKQCSKIIMLLYGWEKAEEA
;
A
#
# COMPACT_ATOMS: atom_id res chain seq x y z
N MET A 1 -14.65 -14.19 1.01
CA MET A 1 -13.20 -14.13 1.15
C MET A 1 -12.77 -12.71 1.46
N THR A 2 -12.04 -12.56 2.51
CA THR A 2 -11.54 -11.24 2.89
C THR A 2 -10.43 -10.80 1.97
N GLY A 3 -10.32 -9.50 1.74
CA GLY A 3 -9.21 -8.95 0.99
C GLY A 3 -7.88 -9.24 1.67
N GLU A 4 -6.83 -9.15 0.90
CA GLU A 4 -5.49 -9.35 1.43
C GLU A 4 -5.09 -8.17 2.32
N ASN A 5 -4.38 -8.47 3.40
CA ASN A 5 -3.90 -7.45 4.29
C ASN A 5 -2.72 -6.69 3.65
N TYR A 6 -2.52 -5.46 4.11
CA TYR A 6 -1.40 -4.63 3.68
C TYR A 6 -0.24 -4.83 4.62
N ILE A 7 0.95 -4.98 4.08
CA ILE A 7 2.17 -5.13 4.86
C ILE A 7 2.94 -3.81 4.81
N VAL A 8 3.26 -3.27 5.98
CA VAL A 8 4.03 -2.04 6.06
C VAL A 8 5.49 -2.34 5.80
N THR A 9 6.08 -1.60 4.90
CA THR A 9 7.49 -1.72 4.55
C THR A 9 8.11 -0.33 4.46
N ARG A 10 9.41 -0.27 4.25
CA ARG A 10 10.11 1.00 4.07
C ARG A 10 10.80 0.98 2.72
N GLU A 11 10.53 2.00 1.92
CA GLU A 11 11.12 2.13 0.61
C GLU A 11 11.70 3.54 0.46
N ASN A 12 12.99 3.64 0.11
CA ASN A 12 13.69 4.92 -0.06
C ASN A 12 13.51 5.86 1.13
N GLY A 13 13.49 5.30 2.35
CA GLY A 13 13.33 6.08 3.57
C GLY A 13 11.89 6.44 3.93
N PHE A 14 10.93 6.08 3.11
CA PHE A 14 9.51 6.37 3.36
C PHE A 14 8.76 5.09 3.72
N LEU A 15 7.78 5.22 4.61
CA LEU A 15 6.88 4.12 4.90
C LEU A 15 5.98 3.87 3.70
N SER A 16 5.79 2.61 3.39
CA SER A 16 4.96 2.18 2.27
C SER A 16 4.15 0.96 2.69
N VAL A 17 3.10 0.68 1.96
CA VAL A 17 2.35 -0.57 2.13
C VAL A 17 2.44 -1.38 0.86
N VAL A 18 2.51 -2.69 1.05
CA VAL A 18 2.57 -3.65 -0.05
C VAL A 18 1.34 -4.53 0.02
N GLN A 19 0.68 -4.69 -1.10
CA GLN A 19 -0.41 -5.64 -1.23
C GLN A 19 -0.13 -6.54 -2.42
N ASN A 20 -0.21 -7.83 -2.21
CA ASN A 20 -0.15 -8.81 -3.29
C ASN A 20 -1.56 -9.03 -3.81
N ARG A 21 -1.74 -8.86 -5.10
CA ARG A 21 -3.03 -9.00 -5.74
C ARG A 21 -2.98 -10.14 -6.74
N ASN A 22 -3.90 -11.07 -6.61
CA ASN A 22 -4.05 -12.15 -7.55
C ASN A 22 -5.10 -11.80 -8.59
N TYR A 23 -4.83 -12.05 -9.84
CA TYR A 23 -5.80 -11.84 -10.90
C TYR A 23 -5.68 -12.95 -11.93
N ARG A 24 -6.78 -13.16 -12.66
CA ARG A 24 -6.84 -14.20 -13.68
C ARG A 24 -6.87 -13.57 -15.05
N THR A 25 -6.02 -14.06 -15.94
CA THR A 25 -5.96 -13.56 -17.32
C THR A 25 -6.87 -14.37 -18.23
N LYS A 26 -6.97 -13.94 -19.50
CA LYS A 26 -7.82 -14.59 -20.49
C LYS A 26 -7.40 -16.03 -20.77
N ASP A 27 -6.15 -16.36 -20.57
CA ASP A 27 -5.63 -17.73 -20.75
C ASP A 27 -5.86 -18.60 -19.51
N ASN A 28 -6.69 -18.12 -18.58
CA ASN A 28 -7.07 -18.84 -17.38
C ASN A 28 -5.92 -19.13 -16.41
N LYS A 29 -4.85 -18.36 -16.49
CA LYS A 29 -3.73 -18.45 -15.57
C LYS A 29 -3.86 -17.43 -14.47
N VAL A 30 -3.47 -17.81 -13.26
CA VAL A 30 -3.44 -16.91 -12.11
C VAL A 30 -2.10 -16.23 -12.05
N HIS A 31 -2.12 -14.89 -11.98
CA HIS A 31 -0.92 -14.07 -11.84
C HIS A 31 -0.99 -13.32 -10.53
N THR A 32 0.17 -13.03 -9.98
CA THR A 32 0.29 -12.25 -8.76
C THR A 32 0.97 -10.93 -9.09
N GLU A 33 0.33 -9.85 -8.71
CA GLU A 33 0.86 -8.50 -8.89
C GLU A 33 1.14 -7.90 -7.53
N LYS A 34 2.30 -7.28 -7.40
CA LYS A 34 2.69 -6.58 -6.18
C LYS A 34 2.42 -5.10 -6.35
N CYS A 35 1.53 -4.57 -5.51
CA CYS A 35 1.20 -3.15 -5.50
C CYS A 35 1.85 -2.48 -4.29
N VAL A 36 2.58 -1.41 -4.52
CA VAL A 36 3.28 -0.68 -3.46
C VAL A 36 2.81 0.77 -3.49
N PHE A 37 2.39 1.27 -2.32
CA PHE A 37 1.98 2.66 -2.17
C PHE A 37 2.73 3.29 -1.01
N ASN A 38 3.29 4.48 -1.23
CA ASN A 38 3.78 5.28 -0.12
C ASN A 38 2.58 5.71 0.74
N ILE A 39 2.76 5.75 2.05
CA ILE A 39 1.69 6.14 2.97
C ILE A 39 2.03 7.44 3.67
N ALA A 40 0.99 8.20 3.98
CA ALA A 40 1.09 9.48 4.69
C ALA A 40 -0.17 9.65 5.55
N GLY A 41 -0.27 10.78 6.22
CA GLY A 41 -1.42 11.07 7.08
C GLY A 41 -1.21 10.49 8.47
N ASN A 42 -2.19 9.75 8.96
CA ASN A 42 -2.13 9.18 10.30
C ASN A 42 -1.31 7.89 10.30
N VAL A 43 0.02 8.04 10.34
CA VAL A 43 0.94 6.88 10.31
C VAL A 43 1.71 6.72 11.61
N GLU A 44 1.36 7.49 12.63
CA GLU A 44 2.01 7.41 13.93
C GLU A 44 1.77 6.04 14.54
N GLY A 45 2.83 5.39 14.98
CA GLY A 45 2.75 4.05 15.55
C GLY A 45 2.94 2.93 14.55
N LEU A 46 3.03 3.24 13.26
CA LEU A 46 3.33 2.24 12.24
C LEU A 46 4.83 2.07 12.07
N LYS A 47 5.24 0.83 11.89
CA LYS A 47 6.65 0.51 11.66
C LYS A 47 6.75 -0.65 10.66
N GLU A 48 7.93 -0.80 10.10
CA GLU A 48 8.19 -1.86 9.13
C GLU A 48 7.89 -3.23 9.73
N GLY A 49 7.16 -4.03 8.99
CA GLY A 49 6.74 -5.36 9.41
C GLY A 49 5.32 -5.42 9.95
N ASP A 50 4.71 -4.28 10.24
CA ASP A 50 3.32 -4.27 10.69
C ASP A 50 2.38 -4.71 9.57
N ILE A 51 1.30 -5.35 9.95
CA ILE A 51 0.28 -5.81 9.02
C ILE A 51 -1.02 -5.05 9.32
N LEU A 52 -1.57 -4.39 8.31
CA LEU A 52 -2.80 -3.64 8.43
C LEU A 52 -3.95 -4.45 7.87
N ARG A 53 -5.07 -4.46 8.58
CA ARG A 53 -6.28 -5.15 8.11
C ARG A 53 -6.90 -4.35 6.97
N ALA A 54 -7.12 -5.01 5.85
CA ALA A 54 -7.70 -4.37 4.67
C ALA A 54 -9.16 -3.97 4.89
N ASP A 55 -9.90 -4.73 5.68
CA ASP A 55 -11.32 -4.49 5.90
C ASP A 55 -11.61 -3.33 6.87
N ASN A 56 -10.62 -2.87 7.61
CA ASN A 56 -10.75 -1.76 8.56
C ASN A 56 -9.84 -0.60 8.24
N LEU A 57 -9.47 -0.46 6.97
CA LEU A 57 -8.55 0.57 6.54
C LEU A 57 -9.33 1.73 5.94
N ASP A 58 -9.22 2.90 6.59
CA ASP A 58 -9.85 4.13 6.12
C ASP A 58 -8.77 4.99 5.47
N PHE A 59 -8.87 5.20 4.17
CA PHE A 59 -7.84 5.88 3.41
C PHE A 59 -8.39 6.53 2.15
N ASP A 60 -7.62 7.48 1.62
CA ASP A 60 -7.83 8.03 0.29
C ASP A 60 -6.58 7.82 -0.54
N LEU A 61 -6.76 7.69 -1.85
CA LEU A 61 -5.66 7.67 -2.79
C LEU A 61 -5.50 9.07 -3.38
N LYS A 62 -4.28 9.57 -3.37
CA LYS A 62 -3.99 10.91 -3.88
C LYS A 62 -2.83 10.85 -4.86
N ARG A 63 -2.99 11.53 -6.00
CA ARG A 63 -1.92 11.66 -6.98
C ARG A 63 -1.05 12.85 -6.62
N VAL A 64 0.24 12.62 -6.52
CA VAL A 64 1.22 13.65 -6.23
C VAL A 64 2.13 13.80 -7.42
N LYS A 65 2.36 15.03 -7.86
CA LYS A 65 3.30 15.33 -8.93
C LYS A 65 4.62 15.78 -8.32
N TYR A 66 5.72 15.34 -8.92
CA TYR A 66 7.05 15.71 -8.48
C TYR A 66 7.99 15.76 -9.67
N THR A 67 9.14 16.38 -9.49
CA THR A 67 10.15 16.48 -10.53
C THR A 67 11.37 15.65 -10.13
N GLU A 68 11.83 14.80 -11.04
CA GLU A 68 13.02 14.00 -10.83
C GLU A 68 13.86 14.05 -12.09
N ASP A 69 15.13 14.42 -11.94
CA ASP A 69 16.07 14.56 -13.04
C ASP A 69 15.55 15.46 -14.17
N GLY A 70 14.86 16.54 -13.80
CA GLY A 70 14.29 17.47 -14.77
C GLY A 70 13.04 16.99 -15.47
N LYS A 71 12.56 15.78 -15.14
CA LYS A 71 11.35 15.22 -15.71
C LYS A 71 10.19 15.31 -14.72
N GLN A 72 9.02 15.63 -15.25
CA GLN A 72 7.82 15.66 -14.44
C GLN A 72 7.30 14.24 -14.27
N CYS A 73 7.15 13.82 -13.01
CA CYS A 73 6.69 12.50 -12.66
C CYS A 73 5.44 12.60 -11.79
N SER A 74 4.74 11.50 -11.63
CA SER A 74 3.62 11.41 -10.70
C SER A 74 3.62 10.06 -10.01
N LYS A 75 3.07 10.03 -8.80
CA LYS A 75 2.87 8.79 -8.06
C LYS A 75 1.58 8.90 -7.27
N ILE A 76 1.05 7.75 -6.89
CA ILE A 76 -0.13 7.68 -6.05
C ILE A 76 0.31 7.35 -4.63
N ILE A 77 -0.13 8.15 -3.67
CA ILE A 77 0.10 7.91 -2.26
C ILE A 77 -1.21 7.53 -1.59
N MET A 78 -1.11 6.77 -0.52
CA MET A 78 -2.25 6.38 0.28
C MET A 78 -2.27 7.24 1.55
N LEU A 79 -3.29 8.06 1.70
CA LEU A 79 -3.49 8.88 2.90
C LEU A 79 -4.31 8.07 3.88
N LEU A 80 -3.70 7.73 5.01
CA LEU A 80 -4.37 6.95 6.04
C LEU A 80 -5.09 7.86 7.03
N TYR A 81 -6.35 7.57 7.30
CA TYR A 81 -7.14 8.24 8.33
C TYR A 81 -7.35 7.34 9.53
N GLY A 82 -7.55 6.06 9.30
CA GLY A 82 -7.71 5.08 10.36
C GLY A 82 -7.24 3.71 9.91
N TRP A 83 -6.70 2.95 10.84
CA TRP A 83 -6.20 1.61 10.55
C TRP A 83 -6.21 0.76 11.80
N GLU A 84 -6.17 -0.55 11.59
CA GLU A 84 -6.10 -1.53 12.65
C GLU A 84 -5.07 -2.58 12.26
N LYS A 85 -4.19 -2.92 13.20
CA LYS A 85 -3.19 -3.94 12.95
C LYS A 85 -3.81 -5.32 13.04
N ALA A 86 -3.46 -6.20 12.11
CA ALA A 86 -3.84 -7.59 12.18
C ALA A 86 -2.99 -8.30 13.22
N GLU A 87 -3.62 -9.17 13.99
CA GLU A 87 -2.87 -9.99 14.94
C GLU A 87 -2.19 -11.12 14.19
N GLU A 88 -0.94 -11.36 14.55
CA GLU A 88 -0.25 -12.53 14.03
C GLU A 88 -0.80 -13.77 14.69
N ALA A 89 -1.14 -14.72 13.84
CA ALA A 89 -1.67 -16.00 14.32
C ALA A 89 -0.54 -16.84 14.96
#